data_ccd5f10885099546a0cdc92305bf73d4
#
_entry.id   ccd5f10885099546a0cdc92305bf73d4
#
_cell.length_a   1.000
_cell.length_b   1.000
_cell.length_c   1.000
_cell.angle_alpha   90.00
_cell.angle_beta   90.00
_cell.angle_gamma   90.00
#
_symmetry.space_group_name_H-M   'P 1'
#
loop_
_entity.id
_entity.type
_entity.pdbx_description
1 polymer ?
#
loop_
_entity_poly.entity_id
_entity_poly.type
_entity_poly.pdbx_seq_one_letter_code
_entity_poly.pdbx_strand_id
1 'polypeptide(L)'
;MIVVDANVAIKWVVEQPHWERAREVIARGVTLIVPGMFVAEVTSTLGRYVRARIITLEQARRGLTSILGQISVFEQDASLAEEALSKGAELDYPPYDCFYLALAMLRGAPFVTADKRFINRLANTPYKSHVVHLADWT
;
A
#
# COMPACT_ATOMS: atom_id res chain seq x y z
N MET A 1 6.28 12.14 -4.75
CA MET A 1 4.95 11.55 -4.45
C MET A 1 4.93 10.10 -4.86
N ILE A 2 4.47 9.23 -3.98
CA ILE A 2 4.25 7.81 -4.29
C ILE A 2 2.93 7.36 -3.68
N VAL A 3 2.32 6.36 -4.29
CA VAL A 3 1.23 5.59 -3.70
C VAL A 3 1.87 4.42 -2.95
N VAL A 4 1.58 4.27 -1.67
CA VAL A 4 2.19 3.24 -0.84
C VAL A 4 1.15 2.20 -0.41
N ASP A 5 1.49 0.92 -0.54
CA ASP A 5 0.63 -0.18 -0.12
C ASP A 5 0.62 -0.32 1.40
N ALA A 6 -0.50 -0.79 1.93
CA ALA A 6 -0.62 -1.14 3.35
C ALA A 6 0.45 -2.15 3.78
N ASN A 7 0.79 -3.12 2.91
CA ASN A 7 1.83 -4.12 3.22
C ASN A 7 3.23 -3.50 3.37
N VAL A 8 3.49 -2.37 2.73
CA VAL A 8 4.73 -1.60 2.92
C VAL A 8 4.67 -0.83 4.24
N ALA A 9 3.55 -0.16 4.51
CA ALA A 9 3.38 0.65 5.71
C ALA A 9 3.49 -0.17 7.01
N ILE A 10 2.98 -1.39 7.03
CA ILE A 10 3.11 -2.30 8.18
C ILE A 10 4.58 -2.54 8.53
N LYS A 11 5.46 -2.59 7.55
CA LYS A 11 6.90 -2.79 7.75
C LYS A 11 7.59 -1.62 8.45
N TRP A 12 6.93 -0.47 8.55
CA TRP A 12 7.45 0.67 9.30
C TRP A 12 7.44 0.41 10.81
N VAL A 13 6.51 -0.42 11.28
CA VAL A 13 6.28 -0.65 12.71
C VAL A 13 6.47 -2.11 13.13
N VAL A 14 6.47 -3.05 12.19
CA VAL A 14 6.72 -4.47 12.45
C VAL A 14 7.84 -4.95 11.54
N GLU A 15 8.87 -5.56 12.13
CA GLU A 15 9.99 -6.10 11.36
C GLU A 15 9.55 -7.32 10.56
N GLN A 16 9.67 -7.20 9.24
CA GLN A 16 9.33 -8.21 8.24
C GLN A 16 10.36 -8.12 7.12
N PRO A 17 10.41 -9.09 6.18
CA PRO A 17 11.31 -8.96 5.02
C PRO A 17 11.19 -7.60 4.35
N HIS A 18 12.32 -6.96 4.05
CA HIS A 18 12.43 -5.62 3.44
C HIS A 18 11.97 -4.46 4.33
N TRP A 19 11.84 -4.64 5.65
CA TRP A 19 11.42 -3.56 6.55
C TRP A 19 12.38 -2.36 6.52
N GLU A 20 13.65 -2.60 6.33
CA GLU A 20 14.66 -1.55 6.22
C GLU A 20 14.38 -0.67 4.99
N ARG A 21 14.08 -1.29 3.85
CA ARG A 21 13.69 -0.58 2.62
C ARG A 21 12.39 0.21 2.82
N ALA A 22 11.44 -0.37 3.52
CA ALA A 22 10.18 0.33 3.81
C ALA A 22 10.44 1.60 4.63
N ARG A 23 11.32 1.53 5.62
CA ARG A 23 11.69 2.71 6.43
C ARG A 23 12.45 3.76 5.63
N GLU A 24 13.24 3.37 4.63
CA GLU A 24 13.87 4.33 3.71
C GLU A 24 12.84 5.16 2.96
N VAL A 25 11.68 4.59 2.65
CA VAL A 25 10.59 5.31 1.96
C VAL A 25 10.17 6.54 2.76
N ILE A 26 9.92 6.37 4.07
CA ILE A 26 9.55 7.50 4.93
C ILE A 26 10.73 8.43 5.23
N ALA A 27 11.94 7.87 5.36
CA ALA A 27 13.13 8.65 5.65
C ALA A 27 13.49 9.66 4.55
N ARG A 28 13.09 9.38 3.31
CA ARG A 28 13.32 10.29 2.17
C ARG A 28 12.36 11.47 2.11
N GLY A 29 11.34 11.50 2.96
CA GLY A 29 10.39 12.61 3.03
C GLY A 29 9.54 12.81 1.78
N VAL A 30 9.34 11.74 0.98
CA VAL A 30 8.45 11.81 -0.18
C VAL A 30 6.99 11.91 0.27
N THR A 31 6.17 12.59 -0.51
CA THR A 31 4.74 12.68 -0.25
C THR A 31 4.09 11.31 -0.45
N LEU A 32 3.43 10.81 0.59
CA LEU A 32 2.76 9.51 0.58
C LEU A 32 1.26 9.71 0.42
N ILE A 33 0.68 9.04 -0.57
CA ILE A 33 -0.76 9.05 -0.84
C ILE A 33 -1.31 7.64 -0.86
N VAL A 34 -2.55 7.49 -0.40
CA VAL A 34 -3.21 6.18 -0.31
C VAL A 34 -4.70 6.30 -0.61
N PRO A 35 -5.37 5.23 -1.08
CA PRO A 35 -6.82 5.17 -1.08
C PRO A 35 -7.35 5.06 0.37
N GLY A 36 -8.57 5.50 0.61
CA GLY A 36 -9.17 5.48 1.95
C GLY A 36 -9.18 4.09 2.60
N MET A 37 -9.36 3.04 1.81
CA MET A 37 -9.36 1.65 2.28
C MET A 37 -8.05 1.22 2.95
N PHE A 38 -6.95 1.94 2.70
CA PHE A 38 -5.67 1.73 3.36
C PHE A 38 -5.82 1.68 4.89
N VAL A 39 -6.65 2.56 5.46
CA VAL A 39 -6.89 2.60 6.90
C VAL A 39 -7.44 1.28 7.41
N ALA A 40 -8.44 0.75 6.73
CA ALA A 40 -9.05 -0.55 7.09
C ALA A 40 -8.05 -1.70 6.94
N GLU A 41 -7.25 -1.69 5.88
CA GLU A 41 -6.26 -2.75 5.65
C GLU A 41 -5.16 -2.75 6.71
N VAL A 42 -4.61 -1.58 7.05
CA VAL A 42 -3.60 -1.45 8.12
C VAL A 42 -4.19 -1.88 9.46
N THR A 43 -5.39 -1.40 9.79
CA THR A 43 -6.08 -1.74 11.04
C THR A 43 -6.32 -3.25 11.13
N SER A 44 -6.80 -3.86 10.05
CA SER A 44 -7.04 -5.31 9.97
C SER A 44 -5.76 -6.12 10.20
N THR A 45 -4.67 -5.71 9.56
CA THR A 45 -3.38 -6.41 9.68
C THR A 45 -2.81 -6.31 11.08
N LEU A 46 -2.80 -5.11 11.66
CA LEU A 46 -2.35 -4.92 13.05
C LEU A 46 -3.22 -5.72 14.02
N GLY A 47 -4.54 -5.73 13.82
CA GLY A 47 -5.46 -6.53 14.64
C GLY A 47 -5.18 -8.02 14.55
N ARG A 48 -4.84 -8.53 13.37
CA ARG A 48 -4.45 -9.93 13.19
C ARG A 48 -3.19 -10.27 13.98
N TYR A 49 -2.20 -9.37 13.99
CA TYR A 49 -0.96 -9.57 14.74
C TYR A 49 -1.19 -9.53 16.25
N VAL A 50 -2.11 -8.71 16.72
CA VAL A 50 -2.52 -8.70 18.14
C VAL A 50 -3.17 -10.05 18.52
N ARG A 51 -4.11 -10.53 17.70
CA ARG A 51 -4.77 -11.83 17.94
C ARG A 51 -3.79 -13.00 17.89
N ALA A 52 -2.79 -12.92 17.03
CA ALA A 52 -1.72 -13.92 16.93
C ALA A 52 -0.65 -13.77 18.02
N ARG A 53 -0.77 -12.77 18.89
CA ARG A 53 0.19 -12.46 19.97
C ARG A 53 1.60 -12.16 19.49
N ILE A 54 1.70 -11.60 18.29
CA ILE A 54 2.98 -11.13 17.71
C ILE A 54 3.32 -9.76 18.28
N ILE A 55 2.31 -8.91 18.46
CA ILE A 55 2.43 -7.59 19.09
C ILE A 55 1.31 -7.40 20.12
N THR A 56 1.52 -6.46 21.05
CA THR A 56 0.49 -6.07 22.02
C THR A 56 -0.49 -5.10 21.39
N LEU A 57 -1.67 -4.94 21.98
CA LEU A 57 -2.64 -3.95 21.56
C LEU A 57 -2.05 -2.54 21.64
N GLU A 58 -1.27 -2.25 22.69
CA GLU A 58 -0.62 -0.94 22.84
C GLU A 58 0.39 -0.67 21.71
N GLN A 59 1.19 -1.68 21.35
CA GLN A 59 2.10 -1.56 20.20
C GLN A 59 1.32 -1.33 18.90
N ALA A 60 0.21 -2.01 18.71
CA ALA A 60 -0.65 -1.83 17.53
C ALA A 60 -1.23 -0.41 17.49
N ARG A 61 -1.70 0.12 18.61
CA ARG A 61 -2.22 1.50 18.70
C ARG A 61 -1.17 2.54 18.32
N ARG A 62 0.03 2.41 18.87
CA ARG A 62 1.15 3.31 18.54
C ARG A 62 1.54 3.19 17.08
N GLY A 63 1.60 1.96 16.56
CA GLY A 63 1.92 1.69 15.18
C GLY A 63 0.89 2.31 14.23
N LEU A 64 -0.39 2.16 14.54
CA LEU A 64 -1.47 2.76 13.74
C LEU A 64 -1.35 4.29 13.70
N THR A 65 -1.18 4.92 14.85
CA THR A 65 -0.99 6.38 14.92
C THR A 65 0.21 6.83 14.09
N SER A 66 1.33 6.12 14.22
CA SER A 66 2.55 6.41 13.47
C SER A 66 2.35 6.28 11.96
N ILE A 67 1.74 5.17 11.52
CA ILE A 67 1.48 4.93 10.10
C ILE A 67 0.58 6.01 9.51
N LEU A 68 -0.55 6.29 10.14
CA LEU A 68 -1.49 7.28 9.63
C LEU A 68 -0.89 8.68 9.59
N GLY A 69 -0.01 8.99 10.53
CA GLY A 69 0.71 10.26 10.58
C GLY A 69 1.70 10.49 9.44
N GLN A 70 2.13 9.42 8.76
CA GLN A 70 3.04 9.53 7.61
C GLN A 70 2.29 9.84 6.30
N ILE A 71 0.99 9.61 6.25
CA ILE A 71 0.22 9.76 5.02
C ILE A 71 -0.21 11.22 4.84
N SER A 72 0.07 11.77 3.66
CA SER A 72 -0.28 13.15 3.32
C SER A 72 -1.69 13.29 2.76
N VAL A 73 -2.14 12.29 1.97
CA VAL A 73 -3.44 12.34 1.30
C VAL A 73 -4.11 10.97 1.37
N PHE A 74 -5.37 10.97 1.81
CA PHE A 74 -6.27 9.84 1.74
C PHE A 74 -7.31 10.13 0.65
N GLU A 75 -7.17 9.48 -0.50
CA GLU A 75 -8.13 9.65 -1.60
C GLU A 75 -9.41 8.87 -1.31
N GLN A 76 -10.56 9.45 -1.57
CA GLN A 76 -11.83 8.76 -1.35
C GLN A 76 -11.95 7.53 -2.25
N ASP A 77 -12.30 6.39 -1.69
CA ASP A 77 -12.48 5.16 -2.44
C ASP A 77 -13.55 5.30 -3.53
N ALA A 78 -14.61 6.06 -3.27
CA ALA A 78 -15.65 6.29 -4.25
C ALA A 78 -15.12 6.93 -5.54
N SER A 79 -14.08 7.75 -5.45
CA SER A 79 -13.47 8.39 -6.63
C SER A 79 -12.63 7.42 -7.45
N LEU A 80 -12.25 6.27 -6.90
CA LEU A 80 -11.38 5.27 -7.53
C LEU A 80 -12.14 4.01 -7.94
N ALA A 81 -13.38 3.84 -7.46
CA ALA A 81 -14.07 2.56 -7.53
C ALA A 81 -14.36 2.10 -8.97
N GLU A 82 -14.80 2.98 -9.84
CA GLU A 82 -15.08 2.62 -11.23
C GLU A 82 -13.82 2.14 -11.95
N GLU A 83 -12.73 2.88 -11.81
CA GLU A 83 -11.45 2.51 -12.43
C GLU A 83 -10.90 1.22 -11.85
N ALA A 84 -11.02 1.04 -10.54
CA ALA A 84 -10.59 -0.19 -9.86
C ALA A 84 -11.40 -1.40 -10.34
N LEU A 85 -12.71 -1.25 -10.49
CA LEU A 85 -13.59 -2.29 -11.02
C LEU A 85 -13.20 -2.66 -12.45
N SER A 86 -12.99 -1.66 -13.30
CA SER A 86 -12.60 -1.85 -14.69
C SER A 86 -11.25 -2.56 -14.81
N LYS A 87 -10.26 -2.13 -14.05
CA LYS A 87 -8.93 -2.77 -14.06
C LYS A 87 -8.98 -4.20 -13.50
N GLY A 88 -9.75 -4.43 -12.46
CA GLY A 88 -9.94 -5.77 -11.90
C GLY A 88 -10.53 -6.73 -12.91
N ALA A 89 -11.53 -6.30 -13.67
CA ALA A 89 -12.13 -7.10 -14.75
C ALA A 89 -11.15 -7.35 -15.89
N GLU A 90 -10.43 -6.32 -16.32
CA GLU A 90 -9.43 -6.41 -17.40
C GLU A 90 -8.29 -7.36 -17.03
N LEU A 91 -7.81 -7.30 -15.80
CA LEU A 91 -6.68 -8.07 -15.31
C LEU A 91 -7.07 -9.46 -14.77
N ASP A 92 -8.36 -9.72 -14.66
CA ASP A 92 -8.89 -10.91 -13.97
C ASP A 92 -8.25 -11.05 -12.57
N TYR A 93 -8.36 -9.98 -11.78
CA TYR A 93 -7.72 -9.85 -10.48
C TYR A 93 -8.67 -9.17 -9.50
N PRO A 94 -8.63 -9.53 -8.20
CA PRO A 94 -9.46 -8.85 -7.19
C PRO A 94 -9.24 -7.33 -7.21
N PRO A 95 -10.31 -6.52 -7.13
CA PRO A 95 -10.19 -5.09 -7.34
C PRO A 95 -9.50 -4.31 -6.21
N TYR A 96 -9.23 -4.92 -5.06
CA TYR A 96 -8.59 -4.23 -3.93
C TYR A 96 -7.25 -3.60 -4.32
N ASP A 97 -6.34 -4.36 -4.92
CA ASP A 97 -5.05 -3.82 -5.38
C ASP A 97 -5.23 -2.82 -6.53
N CYS A 98 -6.33 -2.94 -7.26
CA CYS A 98 -6.64 -2.04 -8.35
C CYS A 98 -7.06 -0.63 -7.88
N PHE A 99 -7.50 -0.46 -6.64
CA PHE A 99 -7.69 0.86 -6.04
C PHE A 99 -6.36 1.62 -5.95
N TYR A 100 -5.30 0.95 -5.55
CA TYR A 100 -3.96 1.53 -5.51
C TYR A 100 -3.44 1.87 -6.91
N LEU A 101 -3.62 0.97 -7.86
CA LEU A 101 -3.25 1.20 -9.26
C LEU A 101 -4.02 2.39 -9.84
N ALA A 102 -5.33 2.45 -9.60
CA ALA A 102 -6.16 3.57 -10.05
C ALA A 102 -5.68 4.91 -9.49
N LEU A 103 -5.32 4.94 -8.20
CA LEU A 103 -4.78 6.14 -7.58
C LEU A 103 -3.43 6.53 -8.19
N ALA A 104 -2.55 5.56 -8.41
CA ALA A 104 -1.25 5.79 -9.04
C ALA A 104 -1.40 6.41 -10.43
N MET A 105 -2.33 5.89 -11.23
CA MET A 105 -2.62 6.42 -12.56
C MET A 105 -3.22 7.82 -12.50
N LEU A 106 -4.18 8.04 -11.58
CA LEU A 106 -4.83 9.34 -11.40
C LEU A 106 -3.83 10.44 -11.03
N ARG A 107 -2.87 10.12 -10.18
CA ARG A 107 -1.90 11.09 -9.67
C ARG A 107 -0.59 11.12 -10.46
N GLY A 108 -0.41 10.24 -11.42
CA GLY A 108 0.87 10.12 -12.13
C GLY A 108 2.03 9.77 -11.21
N ALA A 109 1.78 8.97 -10.17
CA ALA A 109 2.74 8.59 -9.16
C ALA A 109 2.94 7.07 -9.16
N PRO A 110 4.16 6.55 -8.89
CA PRO A 110 4.36 5.11 -8.82
C PRO A 110 3.66 4.50 -7.60
N PHE A 111 3.13 3.29 -7.78
CA PHE A 111 2.60 2.46 -6.71
C PHE A 111 3.71 1.54 -6.19
N VAL A 112 4.11 1.74 -4.95
CA VAL A 112 5.15 0.93 -4.29
C VAL A 112 4.47 -0.13 -3.43
N THR A 113 4.74 -1.39 -3.74
CA THR A 113 4.13 -2.55 -3.06
C THR A 113 5.17 -3.65 -2.81
N ALA A 114 4.91 -4.51 -1.84
CA ALA A 114 5.67 -5.73 -1.61
C ALA A 114 4.97 -6.97 -2.21
N ASP A 115 3.86 -6.79 -2.89
CA ASP A 115 3.04 -7.88 -3.46
C ASP A 115 3.56 -8.29 -4.84
N LYS A 116 4.37 -9.35 -4.88
CA LYS A 116 4.90 -9.92 -6.12
C LYS A 116 3.82 -10.48 -7.02
N ARG A 117 2.73 -11.00 -6.47
CA ARG A 117 1.63 -11.56 -7.27
C ARG A 117 0.99 -10.49 -8.14
N PHE A 118 0.72 -9.33 -7.56
CA PHE A 118 0.14 -8.21 -8.30
C PHE A 118 1.11 -7.71 -9.38
N ILE A 119 2.37 -7.51 -9.03
CA ILE A 119 3.41 -7.08 -9.97
C ILE A 119 3.52 -8.06 -11.15
N ASN A 120 3.56 -9.36 -10.86
CA ASN A 120 3.63 -10.39 -11.90
C ASN A 120 2.39 -10.39 -12.80
N ARG A 121 1.22 -10.08 -12.23
CA ARG A 121 -0.01 -9.98 -13.01
C ARG A 121 0.04 -8.82 -14.02
N LEU A 122 0.76 -7.77 -13.70
CA LEU A 122 0.91 -6.60 -14.57
C LEU A 122 2.03 -6.73 -15.60
N ALA A 123 2.87 -7.77 -15.52
CA ALA A 123 4.14 -7.86 -16.25
C ALA A 123 4.02 -7.69 -17.77
N ASN A 124 2.91 -8.17 -18.37
CA ASN A 124 2.66 -8.10 -19.80
C ASN A 124 1.54 -7.13 -20.15
N THR A 125 1.33 -6.12 -19.31
CA THR A 125 0.29 -5.11 -19.49
C THR A 125 0.89 -3.71 -19.58
N PRO A 126 0.15 -2.72 -20.10
CA PRO A 126 0.60 -1.32 -20.10
C PRO A 126 0.78 -0.74 -18.68
N TYR A 127 0.23 -1.40 -17.66
CA TYR A 127 0.24 -0.90 -16.28
C TYR A 127 1.52 -1.24 -15.53
N LYS A 128 2.37 -2.08 -16.08
CA LYS A 128 3.65 -2.48 -15.46
C LYS A 128 4.48 -1.27 -15.03
N SER A 129 4.50 -0.20 -15.81
CA SER A 129 5.28 0.99 -15.53
C SER A 129 4.78 1.81 -14.33
N HIS A 130 3.57 1.54 -13.86
CA HIS A 130 2.96 2.25 -12.72
C HIS A 130 3.30 1.63 -11.38
N VAL A 131 3.88 0.42 -11.36
CA VAL A 131 4.06 -0.35 -10.12
C VAL A 131 5.54 -0.73 -9.94
N VAL A 132 6.02 -0.58 -8.72
CA VAL A 132 7.41 -0.88 -8.35
C VAL A 132 7.40 -1.77 -7.10
N HIS A 133 8.18 -2.86 -7.13
CA HIS A 133 8.40 -3.64 -5.92
C HIS A 133 9.23 -2.85 -4.92
N LEU A 134 8.89 -2.97 -3.63
CA LEU A 134 9.61 -2.27 -2.56
C LEU A 134 11.13 -2.48 -2.61
N ALA A 135 11.58 -3.69 -2.93
CA ALA A 135 13.02 -3.99 -3.02
C ALA A 135 13.74 -3.22 -4.14
N ASP A 136 13.00 -2.81 -5.17
CA ASP A 136 13.54 -2.16 -6.36
C ASP A 136 13.30 -0.64 -6.36
N TRP A 137 12.56 -0.15 -5.37
CA TRP A 137 12.28 1.29 -5.29
C TRP A 137 13.52 2.07 -4.86
N THR A 138 13.80 3.12 -5.59
CA THR A 138 14.93 4.04 -5.33
C THR A 138 14.44 5.51 -5.29
#